data_f524c9c548d875c0598e14f2c6a2ae22
#
_entry.id   f524c9c548d875c0598e14f2c6a2ae22
#
_cell.length_a   1.000
_cell.length_b   1.000
_cell.length_c   1.000
_cell.angle_alpha   90.00
_cell.angle_beta   90.00
_cell.angle_gamma   90.00
#
_symmetry.space_group_name_H-M   'P 1'
#
loop_
_entity.id
_entity.type
_entity.pdbx_description
1 polymer ?
#
loop_
_entity_poly.entity_id
_entity_poly.type
_entity_poly.pdbx_seq_one_letter_code
_entity_poly.pdbx_strand_id
1 'polypeptide(L)'
;IFDVGQSVVNSSAGVIIGNTSIDISSVITDEQIFQMPVPQTETQFRDVPVCKLHPFYTADIGFHPYPHAKLEAFTEELKENGLYERILVRPIAGTDEFEILAGHNRTAAAKLAGWTDIPATVMAVNDQRAISIAIATNLLRRQDLTIIERGKAYKALLDARNRCGQRNAAVETFGDNRQRYNARKIVAEFFGVTEYEIRKAVKLAQLIPPLAEIVENEPKKLNLACADLIADYDEATQAAFIEMCQIDGYALN
;
A
#
# COMPACT_ATOMS: atom_id res chain seq x y z
N ILE A 1 49.47 12.75 -17.94
CA ILE A 1 48.11 12.94 -18.50
C ILE A 1 47.35 11.69 -18.12
N PHE A 2 46.67 11.73 -16.97
CA PHE A 2 45.74 10.65 -16.54
C PHE A 2 44.37 11.26 -16.46
N ASP A 3 43.49 10.75 -17.32
CA ASP A 3 42.09 11.05 -17.37
C ASP A 3 41.40 10.36 -16.18
N VAL A 4 40.82 11.13 -15.26
CA VAL A 4 40.09 10.60 -14.12
C VAL A 4 38.62 10.61 -14.49
N GLY A 5 38.16 9.48 -15.03
CA GLY A 5 36.75 9.22 -15.25
C GLY A 5 35.98 9.27 -13.92
N GLN A 6 35.04 10.20 -13.82
CA GLN A 6 34.08 10.26 -12.73
C GLN A 6 33.18 9.02 -12.78
N SER A 7 33.39 8.09 -11.87
CA SER A 7 32.41 7.04 -11.58
C SER A 7 31.26 7.62 -10.77
N VAL A 8 30.12 7.79 -11.41
CA VAL A 8 28.86 8.08 -10.73
C VAL A 8 28.47 6.82 -9.94
N VAL A 9 28.63 6.89 -8.62
CA VAL A 9 28.17 5.83 -7.72
C VAL A 9 26.67 5.99 -7.56
N ASN A 10 25.89 5.22 -8.32
CA ASN A 10 24.45 5.04 -8.05
C ASN A 10 24.31 4.22 -6.77
N SER A 11 24.00 4.87 -5.65
CA SER A 11 23.59 4.17 -4.42
C SER A 11 22.10 3.80 -4.55
N SER A 12 21.83 2.59 -5.05
CA SER A 12 20.51 1.99 -5.04
C SER A 12 20.16 1.54 -3.61
N ALA A 13 19.09 2.09 -3.04
CA ALA A 13 18.55 1.65 -1.76
C ALA A 13 17.77 0.34 -1.98
N GLY A 14 18.35 -0.80 -1.62
CA GLY A 14 17.72 -2.10 -1.71
C GLY A 14 17.07 -2.53 -0.39
N VAL A 15 15.93 -3.21 -0.47
CA VAL A 15 15.28 -3.91 0.66
C VAL A 15 15.64 -5.38 0.59
N ILE A 16 16.15 -5.93 1.69
CA ILE A 16 16.48 -7.37 1.80
C ILE A 16 15.25 -8.10 2.32
N ILE A 17 14.65 -8.96 1.48
CA ILE A 17 13.62 -9.93 1.88
C ILE A 17 14.24 -11.32 1.69
N GLY A 18 14.60 -11.96 2.80
CA GLY A 18 15.41 -13.18 2.75
C GLY A 18 16.82 -12.89 2.23
N ASN A 19 17.37 -13.76 1.38
CA ASN A 19 18.70 -13.59 0.77
C ASN A 19 18.70 -12.80 -0.56
N THR A 20 17.60 -12.13 -0.91
CA THR A 20 17.47 -11.36 -2.16
C THR A 20 17.24 -9.90 -1.83
N SER A 21 18.14 -9.03 -2.26
CA SER A 21 17.94 -7.59 -2.20
C SER A 21 16.99 -7.15 -3.32
N ILE A 22 15.82 -6.60 -2.96
CA ILE A 22 14.92 -5.99 -3.93
C ILE A 22 15.22 -4.49 -3.95
N ASP A 23 15.69 -4.01 -5.07
CA ASP A 23 15.85 -2.57 -5.31
C ASP A 23 14.47 -1.92 -5.46
N ILE A 24 14.11 -1.05 -4.51
CA ILE A 24 12.82 -0.34 -4.52
C ILE A 24 12.70 0.59 -5.72
N SER A 25 13.80 1.13 -6.23
CA SER A 25 13.78 1.92 -7.45
C SER A 25 13.35 1.07 -8.65
N SER A 26 13.73 -0.21 -8.73
CA SER A 26 13.27 -1.14 -9.76
C SER A 26 11.79 -1.48 -9.63
N VAL A 27 11.28 -1.59 -8.39
CA VAL A 27 9.86 -1.81 -8.12
C VAL A 27 9.01 -0.60 -8.57
N ILE A 28 9.52 0.61 -8.37
CA ILE A 28 8.83 1.85 -8.76
C ILE A 28 8.92 2.07 -10.28
N THR A 29 9.99 1.59 -10.91
CA THR A 29 10.26 1.75 -12.35
C THR A 29 9.85 0.55 -13.19
N ASP A 30 9.32 -0.52 -12.58
CA ASP A 30 8.99 -1.75 -13.31
C ASP A 30 7.81 -1.53 -14.27
N GLU A 31 8.13 -1.28 -15.52
CA GLU A 31 7.18 -1.11 -16.63
C GLU A 31 6.31 -2.35 -16.83
N GLN A 32 6.80 -3.53 -16.46
CA GLN A 32 6.08 -4.80 -16.64
C GLN A 32 4.86 -4.91 -15.73
N ILE A 33 4.89 -4.31 -14.52
CA ILE A 33 3.75 -4.33 -13.60
C ILE A 33 2.63 -3.44 -14.10
N PHE A 34 2.97 -2.28 -14.66
CA PHE A 34 1.98 -1.28 -15.01
C PHE A 34 1.78 -1.10 -16.51
N GLN A 35 2.63 -1.66 -17.38
CA GLN A 35 2.62 -1.47 -18.85
C GLN A 35 2.32 -0.02 -19.26
N MET A 36 2.70 0.92 -18.42
CA MET A 36 2.59 2.34 -18.68
C MET A 36 3.97 2.84 -19.11
N PRO A 37 4.08 3.60 -20.22
CA PRO A 37 5.30 4.33 -20.46
C PRO A 37 5.53 5.18 -19.21
N VAL A 38 6.64 4.92 -18.52
CA VAL A 38 7.04 5.74 -17.36
C VAL A 38 7.38 7.10 -17.95
N PRO A 39 6.57 8.15 -17.76
CA PRO A 39 7.06 9.50 -18.01
C PRO A 39 8.36 9.57 -17.20
N GLN A 40 9.43 10.12 -17.75
CA GLN A 40 10.64 10.41 -16.98
C GLN A 40 10.22 11.37 -15.87
N THR A 41 9.80 10.79 -14.75
CA THR A 41 9.32 11.55 -13.60
C THR A 41 10.56 12.12 -12.96
N GLU A 42 10.74 13.42 -13.05
CA GLU A 42 11.84 14.10 -12.37
C GLU A 42 11.72 13.78 -10.88
N THR A 43 12.65 12.95 -10.42
CA THR A 43 12.76 12.60 -9.01
C THR A 43 13.72 13.60 -8.37
N GLN A 44 13.24 14.36 -7.40
CA GLN A 44 14.04 15.33 -6.67
C GLN A 44 14.30 14.86 -5.25
N PHE A 45 15.56 14.86 -4.83
CA PHE A 45 15.96 14.61 -3.45
C PHE A 45 16.10 15.94 -2.73
N ARG A 46 15.28 16.17 -1.70
CA ARG A 46 15.35 17.38 -0.89
C ARG A 46 14.73 17.19 0.49
N ASP A 47 15.02 18.10 1.39
CA ASP A 47 14.32 18.20 2.65
C ASP A 47 12.99 18.94 2.44
N VAL A 48 11.94 18.46 3.11
CA VAL A 48 10.58 18.99 3.00
C VAL A 48 10.08 19.36 4.39
N PRO A 49 9.48 20.56 4.56
CA PRO A 49 8.92 20.95 5.86
C PRO A 49 7.83 19.96 6.31
N VAL A 50 7.97 19.46 7.54
CA VAL A 50 7.07 18.46 8.11
C VAL A 50 5.63 19.00 8.23
N CYS A 51 5.46 20.31 8.41
CA CYS A 51 4.15 20.97 8.47
C CYS A 51 3.40 21.00 7.12
N LYS A 52 4.11 20.82 5.99
CA LYS A 52 3.54 20.78 4.62
C LYS A 52 3.22 19.39 4.13
N LEU A 53 3.31 18.39 5.00
CA LEU A 53 3.09 16.99 4.66
C LEU A 53 1.70 16.53 5.05
N HIS A 54 0.93 16.06 4.06
CA HIS A 54 -0.40 15.51 4.22
C HIS A 54 -0.42 14.01 3.87
N PRO A 55 -1.20 13.18 4.57
CA PRO A 55 -1.35 11.79 4.19
C PRO A 55 -2.13 11.67 2.87
N PHE A 56 -1.63 10.86 1.93
CA PHE A 56 -2.30 10.62 0.66
C PHE A 56 -3.53 9.71 0.79
N TYR A 57 -3.48 8.72 1.69
CA TYR A 57 -4.58 7.82 1.99
C TYR A 57 -4.71 7.67 3.49
N THR A 58 -5.87 8.01 4.03
CA THR A 58 -6.10 7.98 5.47
C THR A 58 -7.07 6.89 5.92
N ALA A 59 -8.08 6.52 5.15
CA ALA A 59 -9.11 5.59 5.58
C ALA A 59 -9.35 4.41 4.64
N ASP A 60 -9.35 4.63 3.33
CA ASP A 60 -9.84 3.64 2.37
C ASP A 60 -8.87 2.49 2.08
N ILE A 61 -7.56 2.66 2.33
CA ILE A 61 -6.58 1.60 2.11
C ILE A 61 -6.28 0.81 3.40
N GLY A 62 -6.73 1.28 4.54
CA GLY A 62 -6.77 0.51 5.79
C GLY A 62 -5.42 0.15 6.41
N PHE A 63 -4.34 0.84 6.08
CA PHE A 63 -3.05 0.62 6.76
C PHE A 63 -3.07 1.33 8.12
N HIS A 64 -3.13 0.55 9.18
CA HIS A 64 -3.10 1.12 10.52
C HIS A 64 -1.74 1.75 10.84
N PRO A 65 -1.69 2.88 11.55
CA PRO A 65 -0.45 3.48 12.04
C PRO A 65 0.20 2.60 13.11
N TYR A 66 1.47 2.85 13.42
CA TYR A 66 2.09 2.18 14.56
C TYR A 66 1.34 2.49 15.86
N PRO A 67 1.16 1.50 16.76
CA PRO A 67 0.70 1.74 18.12
C PRO A 67 1.62 2.74 18.83
N HIS A 68 1.06 3.50 19.77
CA HIS A 68 1.75 4.60 20.45
C HIS A 68 3.15 4.20 21.00
N ALA A 69 3.22 3.07 21.72
CA ALA A 69 4.49 2.60 22.29
C ALA A 69 5.55 2.27 21.20
N LYS A 70 5.12 1.70 20.06
CA LYS A 70 6.03 1.42 18.94
C LYS A 70 6.47 2.71 18.24
N LEU A 71 5.57 3.68 18.14
CA LEU A 71 5.90 4.98 17.56
C LEU A 71 6.86 5.77 18.43
N GLU A 72 6.69 5.73 19.75
CA GLU A 72 7.63 6.35 20.71
C GLU A 72 9.03 5.74 20.64
N ALA A 73 9.13 4.40 20.67
CA ALA A 73 10.40 3.71 20.53
C ALA A 73 11.10 4.07 19.21
N PHE A 74 10.33 4.13 18.11
CA PHE A 74 10.84 4.54 16.81
C PHE A 74 11.25 6.01 16.78
N THR A 75 10.57 6.87 17.54
CA THR A 75 10.94 8.29 17.68
C THR A 75 12.28 8.48 18.39
N GLU A 76 12.53 7.70 19.45
CA GLU A 76 13.83 7.75 20.15
C GLU A 76 14.96 7.24 19.24
N GLU A 77 14.74 6.13 18.52
CA GLU A 77 15.70 5.65 17.52
C GLU A 77 16.00 6.73 16.45
N LEU A 78 14.96 7.44 15.99
CA LEU A 78 15.10 8.52 15.01
C LEU A 78 15.94 9.68 15.55
N LYS A 79 15.78 10.02 16.84
CA LYS A 79 16.58 11.07 17.48
C LYS A 79 18.05 10.68 17.60
N GLU A 80 18.32 9.42 17.91
CA GLU A 80 19.68 8.93 18.12
C GLU A 80 20.46 8.71 16.82
N ASN A 81 19.78 8.10 15.84
CA ASN A 81 20.43 7.57 14.64
C ASN A 81 20.07 8.33 13.36
N GLY A 82 19.09 9.24 13.42
CA GLY A 82 18.57 9.94 12.25
C GLY A 82 17.69 9.06 11.37
N LEU A 83 17.40 9.51 10.16
CA LEU A 83 16.55 8.82 9.21
C LEU A 83 17.40 8.08 8.19
N TYR A 84 17.32 6.75 8.17
CA TYR A 84 18.05 5.90 7.21
C TYR A 84 17.48 5.94 5.80
N GLU A 85 16.17 6.12 5.67
CA GLU A 85 15.50 6.14 4.38
C GLU A 85 14.60 7.37 4.22
N ARG A 86 14.69 8.01 3.07
CA ARG A 86 13.83 9.14 2.70
C ARG A 86 12.36 8.71 2.65
N ILE A 87 11.46 9.64 2.98
CA ILE A 87 10.03 9.45 2.68
C ILE A 87 9.76 9.68 1.20
N LEU A 88 8.69 9.07 0.66
CA LEU A 88 8.23 9.32 -0.70
C LEU A 88 7.04 10.27 -0.66
N VAL A 89 7.11 11.35 -1.41
CA VAL A 89 6.06 12.36 -1.46
C VAL A 89 5.79 12.80 -2.90
N ARG A 90 4.58 13.32 -3.15
CA ARG A 90 4.28 14.04 -4.39
C ARG A 90 3.80 15.45 -4.10
N PRO A 91 4.05 16.43 -5.01
CA PRO A 91 3.51 17.77 -4.84
C PRO A 91 2.00 17.79 -5.06
N ILE A 92 1.30 18.62 -4.28
CA ILE A 92 -0.11 18.94 -4.48
C ILE A 92 -0.21 20.08 -5.49
N ALA A 93 -0.95 19.87 -6.57
CA ALA A 93 -1.06 20.85 -7.64
C ALA A 93 -1.61 22.20 -7.15
N GLY A 94 -0.93 23.29 -7.49
CA GLY A 94 -1.35 24.65 -7.13
C GLY A 94 -0.99 25.09 -5.72
N THR A 95 -0.27 24.27 -4.96
CA THR A 95 0.21 24.56 -3.60
C THR A 95 1.72 24.32 -3.48
N ASP A 96 2.28 24.65 -2.33
CA ASP A 96 3.65 24.29 -1.94
C ASP A 96 3.68 23.12 -0.93
N GLU A 97 2.60 22.34 -0.90
CA GLU A 97 2.38 21.21 0.00
C GLU A 97 2.59 19.86 -0.71
N PHE A 98 2.70 18.79 0.07
CA PHE A 98 3.02 17.46 -0.43
C PHE A 98 2.14 16.39 0.19
N GLU A 99 1.80 15.38 -0.60
CA GLU A 99 1.15 14.15 -0.14
C GLU A 99 2.18 13.04 0.08
N ILE A 100 2.09 12.36 1.22
CA ILE A 100 2.97 11.26 1.62
C ILE A 100 2.51 9.98 0.93
N LEU A 101 3.30 9.47 -0.02
CA LEU A 101 3.04 8.18 -0.68
C LEU A 101 3.59 7.01 0.14
N ALA A 102 4.75 7.21 0.80
CA ALA A 102 5.33 6.21 1.71
C ALA A 102 6.12 6.90 2.83
N GLY A 103 6.04 6.35 4.05
CA GLY A 103 6.76 6.86 5.21
C GLY A 103 5.89 7.59 6.24
N HIS A 104 4.59 7.31 6.31
CA HIS A 104 3.67 7.92 7.28
C HIS A 104 4.16 7.80 8.73
N ASN A 105 4.63 6.61 9.16
CA ASN A 105 5.17 6.41 10.50
C ASN A 105 6.49 7.17 10.72
N ARG A 106 7.34 7.29 9.68
CA ARG A 106 8.56 8.12 9.73
C ARG A 106 8.23 9.60 9.91
N THR A 107 7.23 10.08 9.17
CA THR A 107 6.74 11.46 9.31
C THR A 107 6.12 11.69 10.69
N ALA A 108 5.35 10.74 11.23
CA ALA A 108 4.78 10.83 12.56
C ALA A 108 5.87 10.86 13.64
N ALA A 109 6.88 10.01 13.54
CA ALA A 109 8.04 10.01 14.45
C ALA A 109 8.85 11.30 14.36
N ALA A 110 9.08 11.84 13.16
CA ALA A 110 9.76 13.11 12.96
C ALA A 110 8.98 14.28 13.59
N LYS A 111 7.64 14.28 13.48
CA LYS A 111 6.77 15.25 14.18
C LYS A 111 6.92 15.17 15.70
N LEU A 112 6.90 13.95 16.26
CA LEU A 112 7.09 13.74 17.70
C LEU A 112 8.52 14.11 18.17
N ALA A 113 9.52 13.89 17.32
CA ALA A 113 10.89 14.28 17.56
C ALA A 113 11.13 15.81 17.48
N GLY A 114 10.12 16.58 17.00
CA GLY A 114 10.23 18.03 16.85
C GLY A 114 11.02 18.47 15.62
N TRP A 115 11.15 17.63 14.60
CA TRP A 115 11.84 18.00 13.37
C TRP A 115 11.03 19.04 12.58
N THR A 116 11.71 20.03 12.04
CA THR A 116 11.13 21.04 11.14
C THR A 116 11.05 20.54 9.72
N ASP A 117 12.05 19.77 9.29
CA ASP A 117 12.18 19.25 7.93
C ASP A 117 12.52 17.76 7.97
N ILE A 118 12.15 17.04 6.91
CA ILE A 118 12.43 15.62 6.77
C ILE A 118 12.97 15.30 5.36
N PRO A 119 14.01 14.46 5.24
CA PRO A 119 14.53 14.03 3.95
C PRO A 119 13.48 13.31 3.13
N ALA A 120 13.21 13.81 1.93
CA ALA A 120 12.18 13.29 1.04
C ALA A 120 12.68 13.05 -0.38
N THR A 121 12.06 12.09 -1.03
CA THR A 121 12.10 11.88 -2.47
C THR A 121 10.79 12.41 -3.05
N VAL A 122 10.86 13.48 -3.81
CA VAL A 122 9.69 14.13 -4.42
C VAL A 122 9.51 13.60 -5.83
N MET A 123 8.32 13.06 -6.13
CA MET A 123 7.97 12.47 -7.41
C MET A 123 6.69 13.10 -7.95
N ALA A 124 6.73 13.74 -9.13
CA ALA A 124 5.54 14.26 -9.79
C ALA A 124 4.79 13.13 -10.49
N VAL A 125 3.85 12.49 -9.81
CA VAL A 125 3.07 11.35 -10.30
C VAL A 125 1.57 11.64 -10.26
N ASN A 126 0.82 11.01 -11.19
CA ASN A 126 -0.64 11.06 -11.19
C ASN A 126 -1.23 10.16 -10.08
N ASP A 127 -2.56 10.25 -9.87
CA ASP A 127 -3.25 9.52 -8.80
C ASP A 127 -3.09 8.00 -8.89
N GLN A 128 -3.20 7.42 -10.10
CA GLN A 128 -3.08 5.97 -10.28
C GLN A 128 -1.67 5.47 -9.90
N ARG A 129 -0.65 6.22 -10.29
CA ARG A 129 0.74 5.89 -9.94
C ARG A 129 0.99 6.09 -8.45
N ALA A 130 0.45 7.16 -7.86
CA ALA A 130 0.53 7.41 -6.43
C ALA A 130 -0.12 6.29 -5.61
N ILE A 131 -1.33 5.84 -5.98
CA ILE A 131 -2.00 4.68 -5.39
C ILE A 131 -1.11 3.45 -5.45
N SER A 132 -0.57 3.17 -6.63
CA SER A 132 0.28 2.00 -6.85
C SER A 132 1.54 2.02 -5.99
N ILE A 133 2.21 3.16 -5.88
CA ILE A 133 3.40 3.34 -5.04
C ILE A 133 3.04 3.14 -3.57
N ALA A 134 1.98 3.81 -3.09
CA ALA A 134 1.56 3.74 -1.70
C ALA A 134 1.21 2.30 -1.28
N ILE A 135 0.50 1.57 -2.14
CA ILE A 135 0.12 0.18 -1.86
C ILE A 135 1.32 -0.76 -1.94
N ALA A 136 2.11 -0.69 -3.03
CA ALA A 136 3.24 -1.58 -3.22
C ALA A 136 4.27 -1.46 -2.09
N THR A 137 4.59 -0.23 -1.68
CA THR A 137 5.54 0.00 -0.58
C THR A 137 5.06 -0.56 0.76
N ASN A 138 3.75 -0.51 1.05
CA ASN A 138 3.19 -1.09 2.26
C ASN A 138 3.12 -2.62 2.18
N LEU A 139 2.61 -3.20 1.10
CA LEU A 139 2.52 -4.65 0.93
C LEU A 139 3.89 -5.34 0.96
N LEU A 140 4.93 -4.70 0.40
CA LEU A 140 6.28 -5.27 0.38
C LEU A 140 7.01 -5.14 1.73
N ARG A 141 6.77 -4.06 2.48
CA ARG A 141 7.53 -3.75 3.69
C ARG A 141 6.87 -4.24 4.98
N ARG A 142 5.54 -4.34 4.99
CA ARG A 142 4.78 -4.69 6.20
C ARG A 142 4.41 -6.16 6.20
N GLN A 143 5.00 -6.90 7.13
CA GLN A 143 4.65 -8.30 7.38
C GLN A 143 3.46 -8.45 8.33
N ASP A 144 3.13 -7.39 9.07
CA ASP A 144 2.09 -7.32 10.10
C ASP A 144 0.69 -6.99 9.53
N LEU A 145 0.54 -6.91 8.20
CA LEU A 145 -0.76 -6.65 7.57
C LEU A 145 -1.71 -7.83 7.73
N THR A 146 -2.92 -7.52 8.16
CA THR A 146 -4.02 -8.50 8.24
C THR A 146 -4.48 -8.93 6.86
N ILE A 147 -5.25 -10.02 6.79
CA ILE A 147 -5.81 -10.50 5.52
C ILE A 147 -6.80 -9.50 4.93
N ILE A 148 -7.53 -8.77 5.78
CA ILE A 148 -8.48 -7.72 5.37
C ILE A 148 -7.73 -6.51 4.78
N GLU A 149 -6.68 -6.05 5.47
CA GLU A 149 -5.84 -4.95 4.96
C GLU A 149 -5.19 -5.29 3.62
N ARG A 150 -4.63 -6.50 3.49
CA ARG A 150 -4.09 -6.99 2.21
C ARG A 150 -5.16 -7.03 1.14
N GLY A 151 -6.37 -7.46 1.47
CA GLY A 151 -7.50 -7.51 0.55
C GLY A 151 -7.90 -6.14 0.03
N LYS A 152 -8.03 -5.14 0.91
CA LYS A 152 -8.29 -3.74 0.55
C LYS A 152 -7.18 -3.19 -0.36
N ALA A 153 -5.92 -3.45 -0.01
CA ALA A 153 -4.77 -3.03 -0.79
C ALA A 153 -4.74 -3.67 -2.19
N TYR A 154 -4.96 -4.98 -2.30
CA TYR A 154 -5.05 -5.66 -3.59
C TYR A 154 -6.21 -5.14 -4.44
N LYS A 155 -7.38 -4.91 -3.83
CA LYS A 155 -8.54 -4.35 -4.52
C LYS A 155 -8.20 -2.98 -5.12
N ALA A 156 -7.66 -2.06 -4.32
CA ALA A 156 -7.31 -0.73 -4.78
C ALA A 156 -6.25 -0.76 -5.90
N LEU A 157 -5.26 -1.67 -5.82
CA LEU A 157 -4.24 -1.84 -6.85
C LEU A 157 -4.83 -2.38 -8.16
N LEU A 158 -5.72 -3.37 -8.08
CA LEU A 158 -6.42 -3.93 -9.24
C LEU A 158 -7.33 -2.89 -9.90
N ASP A 159 -8.06 -2.09 -9.09
CA ASP A 159 -8.93 -1.03 -9.58
C ASP A 159 -8.13 0.11 -10.26
N ALA A 160 -6.99 0.51 -9.68
CA ALA A 160 -6.09 1.49 -10.29
C ALA A 160 -5.58 1.00 -11.64
N ARG A 161 -5.21 -0.29 -11.74
CA ARG A 161 -4.74 -0.91 -12.97
C ARG A 161 -5.82 -1.02 -14.04
N ASN A 162 -7.03 -1.42 -13.66
CA ASN A 162 -8.15 -1.54 -14.59
C ASN A 162 -8.52 -0.19 -15.20
N ARG A 163 -8.47 0.91 -14.42
CA ARG A 163 -8.71 2.28 -14.93
C ARG A 163 -7.65 2.73 -15.92
N CYS A 164 -6.40 2.31 -15.76
CA CYS A 164 -5.34 2.59 -16.72
C CYS A 164 -5.58 1.86 -18.06
N GLY A 165 -6.04 0.60 -18.02
CA GLY A 165 -6.36 -0.18 -19.22
C GLY A 165 -7.53 0.41 -20.03
N GLN A 166 -8.55 0.94 -19.37
CA GLN A 166 -9.74 1.52 -20.04
C GLN A 166 -9.44 2.81 -20.82
N ARG A 167 -8.45 3.61 -20.41
CA ARG A 167 -8.07 4.83 -21.16
C ARG A 167 -7.37 4.54 -22.48
N ASN A 168 -6.73 3.38 -22.61
CA ASN A 168 -6.06 2.94 -23.85
C ASN A 168 -6.99 2.12 -24.76
N ALA A 169 -8.16 1.68 -24.26
CA ALA A 169 -9.15 0.90 -25.01
C ALA A 169 -10.33 1.79 -25.41
N ALA A 170 -10.11 2.78 -26.26
CA ALA A 170 -11.21 3.49 -26.96
C ALA A 170 -11.91 2.60 -28.03
N VAL A 171 -11.54 1.32 -28.14
CA VAL A 171 -12.14 0.36 -29.09
C VAL A 171 -12.18 -1.03 -28.44
N GLU A 172 -13.39 -1.63 -28.42
CA GLU A 172 -13.74 -3.04 -28.27
C GLU A 172 -14.26 -3.55 -26.92
N THR A 173 -15.53 -3.90 -27.00
CA THR A 173 -16.49 -4.35 -25.98
C THR A 173 -16.29 -5.79 -25.45
N PHE A 174 -15.21 -6.50 -25.77
CA PHE A 174 -14.97 -7.89 -25.36
C PHE A 174 -13.79 -8.09 -24.38
N GLY A 175 -13.17 -6.99 -23.89
CA GLY A 175 -11.89 -7.03 -23.16
C GLY A 175 -11.94 -7.16 -21.63
N ASP A 176 -13.08 -6.92 -20.98
CA ASP A 176 -13.13 -6.63 -19.52
C ASP A 176 -12.67 -7.83 -18.65
N ASN A 177 -13.11 -9.05 -18.95
CA ASN A 177 -12.73 -10.23 -18.17
C ASN A 177 -11.27 -10.67 -18.40
N ARG A 178 -10.75 -10.50 -19.62
CA ARG A 178 -9.37 -10.87 -19.96
C ARG A 178 -8.37 -9.90 -19.37
N GLN A 179 -8.70 -8.61 -19.32
CA GLN A 179 -7.87 -7.58 -18.68
C GLN A 179 -7.83 -7.76 -17.16
N ARG A 180 -8.96 -8.07 -16.51
CA ARG A 180 -9.02 -8.36 -15.07
C ARG A 180 -8.23 -9.60 -14.69
N TYR A 181 -8.27 -10.63 -15.53
CA TYR A 181 -7.48 -11.85 -15.34
C TYR A 181 -5.98 -11.54 -15.42
N ASN A 182 -5.55 -10.82 -16.44
CA ASN A 182 -4.15 -10.44 -16.61
C ASN A 182 -3.66 -9.55 -15.47
N ALA A 183 -4.46 -8.58 -15.01
CA ALA A 183 -4.11 -7.71 -13.90
C ALA A 183 -3.84 -8.50 -12.61
N ARG A 184 -4.71 -9.47 -12.27
CA ARG A 184 -4.54 -10.30 -11.06
C ARG A 184 -3.31 -11.18 -11.14
N LYS A 185 -3.06 -11.80 -12.29
CA LYS A 185 -1.89 -12.64 -12.52
C LYS A 185 -0.59 -11.85 -12.31
N ILE A 186 -0.48 -10.66 -12.89
CA ILE A 186 0.70 -9.82 -12.77
C ILE A 186 0.91 -9.36 -11.32
N VAL A 187 -0.16 -8.96 -10.62
CA VAL A 187 -0.08 -8.60 -9.20
C VAL A 187 0.37 -9.80 -8.35
N ALA A 188 -0.14 -11.00 -8.65
CA ALA A 188 0.24 -12.23 -7.96
C ALA A 188 1.73 -12.56 -8.14
N GLU A 189 2.22 -12.51 -9.38
CA GLU A 189 3.63 -12.72 -9.71
C GLU A 189 4.53 -11.70 -9.01
N PHE A 190 4.12 -10.43 -8.99
CA PHE A 190 4.91 -9.36 -8.37
C PHE A 190 5.06 -9.51 -6.85
N PHE A 191 3.99 -9.89 -6.15
CA PHE A 191 4.04 -10.07 -4.69
C PHE A 191 4.43 -11.49 -4.27
N GLY A 192 4.68 -12.40 -5.21
CA GLY A 192 5.03 -13.79 -4.92
C GLY A 192 3.89 -14.58 -4.25
N VAL A 193 2.63 -14.22 -4.54
CA VAL A 193 1.43 -14.85 -4.02
C VAL A 193 0.62 -15.48 -5.15
N THR A 194 -0.33 -16.34 -4.81
CA THR A 194 -1.22 -16.94 -5.81
C THR A 194 -2.41 -16.03 -6.14
N GLU A 195 -2.94 -16.15 -7.35
CA GLU A 195 -4.19 -15.45 -7.72
C GLU A 195 -5.37 -15.83 -6.81
N TYR A 196 -5.35 -17.05 -6.26
CA TYR A 196 -6.34 -17.51 -5.29
C TYR A 196 -6.25 -16.74 -3.98
N GLU A 197 -5.04 -16.52 -3.45
CA GLU A 197 -4.83 -15.72 -2.23
C GLU A 197 -5.29 -14.28 -2.41
N ILE A 198 -4.97 -13.65 -3.56
CA ILE A 198 -5.46 -12.31 -3.87
C ILE A 198 -6.98 -12.28 -3.90
N ARG A 199 -7.62 -13.23 -4.61
CA ARG A 199 -9.08 -13.29 -4.72
C ARG A 199 -9.73 -13.46 -3.36
N LYS A 200 -9.20 -14.37 -2.53
CA LYS A 200 -9.71 -14.62 -1.18
C LYS A 200 -9.57 -13.38 -0.28
N ALA A 201 -8.41 -12.73 -0.29
CA ALA A 201 -8.18 -11.52 0.48
C ALA A 201 -9.12 -10.37 0.04
N VAL A 202 -9.25 -10.15 -1.27
CA VAL A 202 -10.17 -9.12 -1.82
C VAL A 202 -11.62 -9.40 -1.45
N LYS A 203 -12.03 -10.68 -1.43
CA LYS A 203 -13.37 -11.08 -1.03
C LYS A 203 -13.62 -10.80 0.45
N LEU A 204 -12.70 -11.21 1.32
CA LEU A 204 -12.78 -10.96 2.76
C LEU A 204 -12.77 -9.47 3.11
N ALA A 205 -12.16 -8.62 2.29
CA ALA A 205 -12.20 -7.17 2.44
C ALA A 205 -13.60 -6.55 2.19
N GLN A 206 -14.59 -7.33 1.73
CA GLN A 206 -15.99 -6.91 1.57
C GLN A 206 -16.82 -7.14 2.84
N LEU A 207 -16.24 -7.74 3.87
CA LEU A 207 -16.90 -7.88 5.16
C LEU A 207 -17.14 -6.52 5.80
N ILE A 208 -18.32 -6.37 6.43
CA ILE A 208 -18.60 -5.17 7.23
C ILE A 208 -17.62 -5.09 8.41
N PRO A 209 -17.34 -3.86 8.92
CA PRO A 209 -16.33 -3.67 9.95
C PRO A 209 -16.43 -4.59 11.18
N PRO A 210 -17.62 -4.85 11.76
CA PRO A 210 -17.73 -5.76 12.90
C PRO A 210 -17.33 -7.21 12.58
N LEU A 211 -17.65 -7.73 11.39
CA LEU A 211 -17.22 -9.08 10.98
C LEU A 211 -15.74 -9.14 10.67
N ALA A 212 -15.21 -8.10 10.03
CA ALA A 212 -13.78 -7.96 9.76
C ALA A 212 -12.98 -7.99 11.08
N GLU A 213 -13.42 -7.26 12.09
CA GLU A 213 -12.80 -7.22 13.41
C GLU A 213 -12.80 -8.59 14.10
N ILE A 214 -13.91 -9.34 14.02
CA ILE A 214 -13.98 -10.71 14.57
C ILE A 214 -13.01 -11.64 13.86
N VAL A 215 -12.92 -11.56 12.52
CA VAL A 215 -11.98 -12.39 11.73
C VAL A 215 -10.52 -12.11 12.11
N GLU A 216 -10.19 -10.85 12.39
CA GLU A 216 -8.83 -10.44 12.72
C GLU A 216 -8.45 -10.75 14.18
N ASN A 217 -9.32 -10.44 15.12
CA ASN A 217 -9.02 -10.52 16.56
C ASN A 217 -9.48 -11.80 17.20
N GLU A 218 -10.52 -12.45 16.69
CA GLU A 218 -11.15 -13.61 17.29
C GLU A 218 -11.36 -14.76 16.28
N PRO A 219 -10.29 -15.27 15.64
CA PRO A 219 -10.39 -16.29 14.58
C PRO A 219 -11.01 -17.61 15.01
N LYS A 220 -11.15 -17.83 16.33
CA LYS A 220 -11.87 -18.97 16.90
C LYS A 220 -13.39 -18.78 16.90
N LYS A 221 -13.87 -17.52 16.87
CA LYS A 221 -15.31 -17.22 16.78
C LYS A 221 -15.82 -17.26 15.35
N LEU A 222 -15.03 -16.77 14.40
CA LEU A 222 -15.36 -16.79 12.99
C LEU A 222 -14.15 -17.27 12.19
N ASN A 223 -14.21 -18.48 11.69
CA ASN A 223 -13.13 -19.01 10.87
C ASN A 223 -13.16 -18.45 9.44
N LEU A 224 -12.01 -18.48 8.76
CA LEU A 224 -11.85 -17.91 7.42
C LEU A 224 -12.73 -18.56 6.34
N ALA A 225 -13.21 -19.80 6.54
CA ALA A 225 -14.09 -20.47 5.58
C ALA A 225 -15.52 -19.91 5.69
N CYS A 226 -16.02 -19.74 6.92
CA CYS A 226 -17.32 -19.11 7.16
C CYS A 226 -17.30 -17.64 6.74
N ALA A 227 -16.23 -16.90 7.06
CA ALA A 227 -16.05 -15.52 6.65
C ALA A 227 -16.05 -15.37 5.13
N ASP A 228 -15.44 -16.31 4.40
CA ASP A 228 -15.44 -16.34 2.93
C ASP A 228 -16.85 -16.53 2.35
N LEU A 229 -17.69 -17.34 2.98
CA LEU A 229 -19.09 -17.50 2.58
C LEU A 229 -19.92 -16.26 2.87
N ILE A 230 -19.75 -15.67 4.06
CA ILE A 230 -20.50 -14.48 4.49
C ILE A 230 -20.15 -13.26 3.61
N ALA A 231 -18.92 -13.15 3.15
CA ALA A 231 -18.47 -12.06 2.30
C ALA A 231 -19.13 -12.02 0.90
N ASP A 232 -19.88 -13.05 0.51
CA ASP A 232 -20.67 -13.04 -0.73
C ASP A 232 -22.02 -12.31 -0.59
N TYR A 233 -22.46 -12.05 0.63
CA TYR A 233 -23.73 -11.38 0.91
C TYR A 233 -23.59 -9.87 1.00
N ASP A 234 -24.69 -9.16 0.81
CA ASP A 234 -24.73 -7.71 0.97
C ASP A 234 -24.56 -7.29 2.45
N GLU A 235 -24.29 -6.01 2.66
CA GLU A 235 -24.04 -5.45 4.00
C GLU A 235 -25.22 -5.65 4.95
N ALA A 236 -26.47 -5.56 4.45
CA ALA A 236 -27.68 -5.73 5.26
C ALA A 236 -27.80 -7.19 5.76
N THR A 237 -27.53 -8.15 4.88
CA THR A 237 -27.53 -9.59 5.25
C THR A 237 -26.40 -9.90 6.22
N GLN A 238 -25.21 -9.34 6.02
CA GLN A 238 -24.09 -9.48 6.94
C GLN A 238 -24.41 -8.91 8.34
N ALA A 239 -25.08 -7.75 8.40
CA ALA A 239 -25.52 -7.13 9.67
C ALA A 239 -26.58 -8.00 10.38
N ALA A 240 -27.58 -8.49 9.65
CA ALA A 240 -28.61 -9.38 10.18
C ALA A 240 -28.02 -10.69 10.73
N PHE A 241 -26.96 -11.22 10.07
CA PHE A 241 -26.24 -12.39 10.54
C PHE A 241 -25.60 -12.17 11.93
N ILE A 242 -24.97 -11.02 12.14
CA ILE A 242 -24.38 -10.69 13.46
C ILE A 242 -25.46 -10.59 14.53
N GLU A 243 -26.56 -9.88 14.24
CA GLU A 243 -27.67 -9.72 15.17
C GLU A 243 -28.27 -11.07 15.57
N MET A 244 -28.48 -11.97 14.62
CA MET A 244 -29.01 -13.30 14.86
C MET A 244 -28.05 -14.13 15.74
N CYS A 245 -26.74 -14.09 15.46
CA CYS A 245 -25.75 -14.79 16.28
C CYS A 245 -25.64 -14.23 17.69
N GLN A 246 -25.81 -12.93 17.91
CA GLN A 246 -25.80 -12.31 19.23
C GLN A 246 -27.04 -12.66 20.04
N ILE A 247 -28.22 -12.70 19.42
CA ILE A 247 -29.50 -13.02 20.08
C ILE A 247 -29.54 -14.49 20.52
N ASP A 248 -29.10 -15.39 19.65
CA ASP A 248 -29.20 -16.83 19.89
C ASP A 248 -28.01 -17.42 20.66
N GLY A 249 -26.99 -16.60 20.92
CA GLY A 249 -25.76 -17.03 21.62
C GLY A 249 -24.94 -18.04 20.84
N TYR A 250 -25.15 -18.18 19.54
CA TYR A 250 -24.34 -19.06 18.69
C TYR A 250 -22.90 -18.54 18.57
N ALA A 251 -21.95 -19.44 18.74
CA ALA A 251 -20.59 -19.19 18.28
C ALA A 251 -20.60 -19.10 16.75
N LEU A 252 -19.90 -18.13 16.19
CA LEU A 252 -19.74 -17.93 14.75
C LEU A 252 -18.81 -18.99 14.10
N ASN A 253 -18.91 -20.25 14.55
CA ASN A 253 -18.04 -21.36 14.14
C ASN A 253 -18.60 -22.09 12.92
#